data_080093ed21e716439f4a5b43ed4e5dd0
#
_entry.id   080093ed21e716439f4a5b43ed4e5dd0
#
_cell.length_a   1.000
_cell.length_b   1.000
_cell.length_c   1.000
_cell.angle_alpha   90.00
_cell.angle_beta   90.00
_cell.angle_gamma   90.00
#
_symmetry.space_group_name_H-M   'P 1'
#
loop_
_entity.id
_entity.type
_entity.pdbx_description
1 polymer ?
#
loop_
_entity_poly.entity_id
_entity_poly.type
_entity_poly.pdbx_seq_one_letter_code
_entity_poly.pdbx_strand_id
1 'polypeptide(L)'
;MRRILREPADALAPAGALDKARQDQLAQAYARSQGNAVRMGQILAAEHDLHPPYSTLTRWVRQAELRAPPKRSGEYHFAPGQEMQHDTSPHRLQVAGKPITAQCAGLTLAYSRRLFMQYYPRFTRFEAKDFLVRAAQFMDGVGARCVIDNTSVMLAGGAGPDAVFAPEMAAFARALGFRFMAHRVNDPDRKARIERPFAWIEGNFLPGRAFCDFDDLNAQALAWCIEVANAKPKRSLGMSPEAAYVLEKPYLTPLPVVLPVVYEVLERVVDLYGFVSVDTNRYSLPERLVGKTVTVYKHHASIDIHYQRKPVASHPRLLGVRDARSTLPGHHTIPQRVPRQPSLQAKLLCGQSSVLDAYVNALTQHLNGRSTRALNRLLQLKRSYPSEPFLAALQQACKYGLFDLTRLETLVLRHVAGDFFALGEDEDEPHNDHGQDDTPDGT
;
A
#
# COMPACT_ATOMS: atom_id res chain seq x y z
N MET A 1 -60.81 -9.60 -39.54
CA MET A 1 -59.64 -10.49 -39.39
C MET A 1 -58.80 -10.47 -40.63
N ARG A 2 -57.73 -9.69 -40.68
CA ARG A 2 -56.77 -9.69 -41.83
C ARG A 2 -55.54 -10.48 -41.37
N ARG A 3 -55.33 -11.62 -42.01
CA ARG A 3 -54.17 -12.49 -41.86
C ARG A 3 -52.99 -11.84 -42.60
N ILE A 4 -52.05 -11.26 -41.91
CA ILE A 4 -50.81 -10.79 -42.49
C ILE A 4 -49.94 -12.03 -42.72
N LEU A 5 -49.76 -12.40 -43.97
CA LEU A 5 -48.77 -13.39 -44.43
C LEU A 5 -47.37 -12.77 -44.09
N ARG A 6 -46.66 -13.37 -43.16
CA ARG A 6 -45.22 -13.14 -42.99
C ARG A 6 -44.51 -13.84 -44.17
N GLU A 7 -43.83 -13.07 -44.98
CA GLU A 7 -42.82 -13.61 -45.89
C GLU A 7 -41.80 -14.43 -45.11
N PRO A 8 -41.31 -15.56 -45.65
CA PRO A 8 -40.27 -16.35 -45.04
C PRO A 8 -39.02 -15.49 -45.00
N ALA A 9 -38.54 -15.17 -43.77
CA ALA A 9 -37.25 -14.59 -43.55
C ALA A 9 -36.22 -15.48 -44.29
N ASP A 10 -35.47 -14.89 -45.19
CA ASP A 10 -34.32 -15.50 -45.82
C ASP A 10 -33.52 -16.27 -44.78
N ALA A 11 -33.39 -17.56 -45.01
CA ALA A 11 -32.57 -18.44 -44.21
C ALA A 11 -31.14 -17.89 -44.28
N LEU A 12 -30.75 -17.18 -43.24
CA LEU A 12 -29.34 -16.83 -43.01
C LEU A 12 -28.54 -18.14 -43.17
N ALA A 13 -27.77 -18.21 -44.22
CA ALA A 13 -26.86 -19.30 -44.50
C ALA A 13 -26.08 -19.62 -43.18
N PRO A 14 -25.88 -20.90 -42.85
CA PRO A 14 -25.13 -21.28 -41.65
C PRO A 14 -23.81 -20.55 -41.72
N ALA A 15 -23.48 -19.80 -40.66
CA ALA A 15 -22.31 -18.93 -40.55
C ALA A 15 -21.08 -19.71 -41.03
N GLY A 16 -20.56 -19.36 -42.20
CA GLY A 16 -19.72 -20.17 -43.04
C GLY A 16 -18.48 -20.72 -42.36
N ALA A 17 -18.15 -21.93 -42.78
CA ALA A 17 -16.83 -22.47 -42.57
C ALA A 17 -15.79 -21.39 -42.97
N LEU A 18 -14.84 -21.09 -42.08
CA LEU A 18 -13.74 -20.20 -42.38
C LEU A 18 -13.03 -20.69 -43.63
N ASP A 19 -13.03 -19.90 -44.70
CA ASP A 19 -12.24 -20.22 -45.86
C ASP A 19 -10.75 -20.21 -45.52
N LYS A 20 -9.93 -20.86 -46.33
CA LYS A 20 -8.51 -21.02 -46.08
C LYS A 20 -7.79 -19.67 -45.94
N ALA A 21 -8.19 -18.68 -46.74
CA ALA A 21 -7.58 -17.34 -46.68
C ALA A 21 -7.85 -16.64 -45.33
N ARG A 22 -9.07 -16.75 -44.82
CA ARG A 22 -9.43 -16.23 -43.48
C ARG A 22 -8.76 -16.99 -42.35
N GLN A 23 -8.56 -18.31 -42.51
CA GLN A 23 -7.81 -19.08 -41.51
C GLN A 23 -6.36 -18.62 -41.42
N ASP A 24 -5.69 -18.36 -42.56
CA ASP A 24 -4.33 -17.88 -42.61
C ASP A 24 -4.20 -16.46 -42.01
N GLN A 25 -5.11 -15.55 -42.36
CA GLN A 25 -5.18 -14.20 -41.76
C GLN A 25 -5.37 -14.25 -40.24
N LEU A 26 -6.28 -15.13 -39.79
CA LEU A 26 -6.56 -15.32 -38.36
C LEU A 26 -5.34 -15.89 -37.63
N ALA A 27 -4.64 -16.86 -38.23
CA ALA A 27 -3.44 -17.47 -37.66
C ALA A 27 -2.30 -16.45 -37.53
N GLN A 28 -2.07 -15.61 -38.55
CA GLN A 28 -1.07 -14.55 -38.51
C GLN A 28 -1.41 -13.50 -37.44
N ALA A 29 -2.67 -13.04 -37.40
CA ALA A 29 -3.12 -12.08 -36.38
C ALA A 29 -3.03 -12.68 -34.98
N TYR A 30 -3.34 -13.96 -34.78
CA TYR A 30 -3.22 -14.68 -33.51
C TYR A 30 -1.77 -14.75 -33.03
N ALA A 31 -0.85 -15.13 -33.90
CA ALA A 31 0.58 -15.21 -33.59
C ALA A 31 1.14 -13.84 -33.18
N ARG A 32 0.85 -12.80 -33.97
CA ARG A 32 1.33 -11.41 -33.71
C ARG A 32 0.70 -10.79 -32.47
N SER A 33 -0.54 -11.14 -32.16
CA SER A 33 -1.22 -10.68 -30.93
C SER A 33 -0.86 -11.51 -29.69
N GLN A 34 -0.07 -12.57 -29.84
CA GLN A 34 0.25 -13.53 -28.78
C GLN A 34 -1.02 -14.09 -28.10
N GLY A 35 -2.07 -14.30 -28.89
CA GLY A 35 -3.34 -14.83 -28.41
C GLY A 35 -4.28 -13.81 -27.74
N ASN A 36 -3.91 -12.52 -27.68
CA ASN A 36 -4.78 -11.47 -27.16
C ASN A 36 -5.90 -11.16 -28.19
N ALA A 37 -7.13 -11.58 -27.92
CA ALA A 37 -8.26 -11.45 -28.82
C ALA A 37 -8.63 -9.99 -29.17
N VAL A 38 -8.46 -9.05 -28.24
CA VAL A 38 -8.73 -7.62 -28.51
C VAL A 38 -7.71 -7.08 -29.50
N ARG A 39 -6.42 -7.37 -29.26
CA ARG A 39 -5.34 -6.95 -30.17
C ARG A 39 -5.46 -7.64 -31.54
N MET A 40 -5.85 -8.90 -31.57
CA MET A 40 -6.12 -9.64 -32.81
C MET A 40 -7.21 -8.96 -33.62
N GLY A 41 -8.33 -8.54 -33.01
CA GLY A 41 -9.39 -7.78 -33.67
C GLY A 41 -8.88 -6.47 -34.27
N GLN A 42 -8.00 -5.74 -33.55
CA GLN A 42 -7.39 -4.52 -34.06
C GLN A 42 -6.49 -4.77 -35.29
N ILE A 43 -5.71 -5.85 -35.28
CA ILE A 43 -4.86 -6.25 -36.43
C ILE A 43 -5.73 -6.60 -37.65
N LEU A 44 -6.77 -7.41 -37.45
CA LEU A 44 -7.68 -7.82 -38.52
C LEU A 44 -8.42 -6.61 -39.11
N ALA A 45 -8.84 -5.66 -38.29
CA ALA A 45 -9.47 -4.44 -38.75
C ALA A 45 -8.49 -3.55 -39.55
N ALA A 46 -7.28 -3.38 -39.10
CA ALA A 46 -6.32 -2.50 -39.74
C ALA A 46 -5.75 -3.03 -41.04
N GLU A 47 -5.54 -4.35 -41.17
CA GLU A 47 -4.82 -4.95 -42.28
C GLU A 47 -5.73 -5.67 -43.27
N HIS A 48 -6.92 -6.10 -42.86
CA HIS A 48 -7.83 -6.89 -43.67
C HIS A 48 -9.25 -6.33 -43.74
N ASP A 49 -9.49 -5.15 -43.13
CA ASP A 49 -10.83 -4.52 -43.02
C ASP A 49 -11.89 -5.46 -42.42
N LEU A 50 -11.46 -6.32 -41.49
CA LEU A 50 -12.32 -7.30 -40.84
C LEU A 50 -12.66 -6.83 -39.42
N HIS A 51 -13.95 -6.58 -39.17
CA HIS A 51 -14.46 -6.07 -37.89
C HIS A 51 -15.37 -7.08 -37.17
N PRO A 52 -14.92 -8.32 -36.88
CA PRO A 52 -15.77 -9.30 -36.21
C PRO A 52 -16.06 -8.88 -34.76
N PRO A 53 -17.31 -9.09 -34.30
CA PRO A 53 -17.62 -9.00 -32.88
C PRO A 53 -16.70 -9.94 -32.06
N TYR A 54 -16.40 -9.58 -30.82
CA TYR A 54 -15.52 -10.35 -29.94
C TYR A 54 -15.94 -11.82 -29.80
N SER A 55 -17.23 -12.08 -29.68
CA SER A 55 -17.79 -13.45 -29.63
C SER A 55 -17.53 -14.25 -30.91
N THR A 56 -17.66 -13.62 -32.06
CA THR A 56 -17.37 -14.23 -33.38
C THR A 56 -15.87 -14.52 -33.50
N LEU A 57 -15.02 -13.56 -33.15
CA LEU A 57 -13.57 -13.73 -33.17
C LEU A 57 -13.11 -14.89 -32.30
N THR A 58 -13.60 -14.97 -31.08
CA THR A 58 -13.25 -16.07 -30.15
C THR A 58 -13.77 -17.43 -30.62
N ARG A 59 -14.93 -17.45 -31.31
CA ARG A 59 -15.46 -18.66 -31.99
C ARG A 59 -14.56 -19.09 -33.14
N TRP A 60 -14.11 -18.16 -33.98
CA TRP A 60 -13.22 -18.46 -35.11
C TRP A 60 -11.85 -19.01 -34.62
N VAL A 61 -11.26 -18.41 -33.59
CA VAL A 61 -10.03 -18.90 -32.96
C VAL A 61 -10.18 -20.33 -32.46
N ARG A 62 -11.36 -20.68 -31.92
CA ARG A 62 -11.66 -22.04 -31.47
C ARG A 62 -11.86 -23.01 -32.64
N GLN A 63 -12.58 -22.57 -33.69
CA GLN A 63 -12.80 -23.38 -34.91
C GLN A 63 -11.51 -23.64 -35.67
N ALA A 64 -10.61 -22.64 -35.70
CA ALA A 64 -9.30 -22.76 -36.34
C ALA A 64 -8.25 -23.46 -35.47
N GLU A 65 -8.62 -23.94 -34.26
CA GLU A 65 -7.76 -24.64 -33.31
C GLU A 65 -6.45 -23.91 -33.00
N LEU A 66 -6.45 -22.57 -33.13
CA LEU A 66 -5.24 -21.74 -32.91
C LEU A 66 -4.79 -21.69 -31.45
N ARG A 67 -5.67 -21.98 -30.50
CA ARG A 67 -5.28 -22.12 -29.09
C ARG A 67 -4.60 -23.46 -28.92
N ALA A 68 -3.38 -23.43 -28.39
CA ALA A 68 -2.78 -24.65 -27.86
C ALA A 68 -3.80 -25.33 -26.93
N PRO A 69 -4.04 -26.63 -27.06
CA PRO A 69 -4.89 -27.34 -26.11
C PRO A 69 -4.41 -27.00 -24.70
N PRO A 70 -5.33 -26.73 -23.76
CA PRO A 70 -4.92 -26.48 -22.39
C PRO A 70 -4.07 -27.67 -21.96
N LYS A 71 -2.80 -27.39 -21.61
CA LYS A 71 -1.95 -28.41 -21.02
C LYS A 71 -2.76 -28.99 -19.86
N ARG A 72 -3.04 -30.28 -19.90
CA ARG A 72 -3.63 -30.96 -18.75
C ARG A 72 -2.71 -30.66 -17.57
N SER A 73 -3.17 -29.81 -16.66
CA SER A 73 -2.48 -29.62 -15.39
C SER A 73 -2.48 -30.97 -14.70
N GLY A 74 -1.30 -31.47 -14.33
CA GLY A 74 -1.21 -32.68 -13.55
C GLY A 74 -2.05 -32.51 -12.28
N GLU A 75 -2.82 -33.52 -11.92
CA GLU A 75 -3.56 -33.48 -10.67
C GLU A 75 -2.56 -33.73 -9.54
N TYR A 76 -2.20 -32.66 -8.81
CA TYR A 76 -1.31 -32.79 -7.65
C TYR A 76 -2.06 -33.49 -6.51
N HIS A 77 -1.62 -34.72 -6.17
CA HIS A 77 -2.07 -35.40 -4.98
C HIS A 77 -1.12 -35.08 -3.82
N PHE A 78 -1.64 -34.67 -2.69
CA PHE A 78 -0.88 -34.40 -1.49
C PHE A 78 -1.25 -35.48 -0.45
N ALA A 79 -0.24 -36.04 0.20
CA ALA A 79 -0.48 -36.86 1.36
C ALA A 79 -0.95 -36.00 2.55
N PRO A 80 -1.78 -36.54 3.46
CA PRO A 80 -2.19 -35.82 4.66
C PRO A 80 -0.98 -35.33 5.47
N GLY A 81 -1.02 -34.11 5.99
CA GLY A 81 0.05 -33.49 6.79
C GLY A 81 1.35 -33.18 6.04
N GLN A 82 1.41 -33.44 4.73
CA GLN A 82 2.63 -33.25 3.94
C GLN A 82 2.99 -31.80 3.71
N GLU A 83 1.99 -31.00 3.36
CA GLU A 83 2.22 -29.63 2.88
C GLU A 83 1.12 -28.67 3.30
N MET A 84 1.53 -27.47 3.66
CA MET A 84 0.67 -26.30 3.76
C MET A 84 1.21 -25.19 2.85
N GLN A 85 0.34 -24.31 2.39
CA GLN A 85 0.66 -23.24 1.47
C GLN A 85 0.24 -21.90 2.08
N HIS A 86 1.16 -20.96 2.10
CA HIS A 86 0.95 -19.61 2.61
C HIS A 86 1.22 -18.59 1.50
N ASP A 87 0.33 -17.60 1.41
CA ASP A 87 0.47 -16.48 0.50
C ASP A 87 -0.24 -15.24 1.08
N THR A 88 0.00 -14.07 0.47
CA THR A 88 -0.62 -12.80 0.85
C THR A 88 -1.18 -12.08 -0.37
N SER A 89 -2.31 -11.39 -0.18
CA SER A 89 -2.92 -10.57 -1.22
C SER A 89 -3.36 -9.22 -0.66
N PRO A 90 -3.09 -8.09 -1.36
CA PRO A 90 -3.60 -6.79 -0.97
C PRO A 90 -5.08 -6.67 -1.36
N HIS A 91 -5.95 -6.40 -0.39
CA HIS A 91 -7.38 -6.21 -0.60
C HIS A 91 -7.79 -4.77 -0.29
N ARG A 92 -8.63 -4.18 -1.15
CA ARG A 92 -9.25 -2.88 -0.89
C ARG A 92 -10.56 -3.10 -0.16
N LEU A 93 -10.71 -2.46 1.01
CA LEU A 93 -11.88 -2.61 1.85
C LEU A 93 -12.12 -1.32 2.68
N GLN A 94 -13.23 -1.27 3.39
CA GLN A 94 -13.55 -0.14 4.27
C GLN A 94 -13.48 -0.57 5.73
N VAL A 95 -12.74 0.19 6.55
CA VAL A 95 -12.70 0.03 8.01
C VAL A 95 -13.09 1.37 8.64
N ALA A 96 -14.03 1.36 9.57
CA ALA A 96 -14.60 2.57 10.17
C ALA A 96 -15.07 3.60 9.11
N GLY A 97 -15.65 3.12 8.00
CA GLY A 97 -16.09 3.96 6.88
C GLY A 97 -14.98 4.57 6.02
N LYS A 98 -13.70 4.24 6.26
CA LYS A 98 -12.55 4.75 5.50
C LYS A 98 -12.02 3.68 4.54
N PRO A 99 -11.78 4.02 3.27
CA PRO A 99 -11.16 3.09 2.33
C PRO A 99 -9.69 2.88 2.70
N ILE A 100 -9.30 1.61 2.81
CA ILE A 100 -7.93 1.20 3.09
C ILE A 100 -7.52 0.06 2.17
N THR A 101 -6.21 -0.15 2.05
CA THR A 101 -5.65 -1.39 1.51
C THR A 101 -5.04 -2.18 2.66
N ALA A 102 -5.60 -3.36 2.95
CA ALA A 102 -5.08 -4.28 3.95
C ALA A 102 -4.46 -5.50 3.29
N GLN A 103 -3.46 -6.10 3.94
CA GLN A 103 -2.84 -7.34 3.50
C GLN A 103 -3.61 -8.53 4.09
N CYS A 104 -4.23 -9.34 3.23
CA CYS A 104 -4.83 -10.59 3.60
C CYS A 104 -3.76 -11.69 3.55
N ALA A 105 -3.44 -12.27 4.68
CA ALA A 105 -2.59 -13.46 4.77
C ALA A 105 -3.48 -14.71 4.81
N GLY A 106 -3.16 -15.70 3.99
CA GLY A 106 -3.88 -16.97 3.91
C GLY A 106 -2.95 -18.16 4.12
N LEU A 107 -3.41 -19.19 4.80
CA LEU A 107 -2.76 -20.49 4.88
C LEU A 107 -3.77 -21.58 4.60
N THR A 108 -3.41 -22.50 3.70
CA THR A 108 -4.24 -23.64 3.32
C THR A 108 -3.46 -24.94 3.51
N LEU A 109 -4.06 -25.93 4.17
CA LEU A 109 -3.54 -27.30 4.16
C LEU A 109 -3.77 -27.91 2.77
N ALA A 110 -2.74 -28.49 2.19
CA ALA A 110 -2.78 -28.93 0.79
C ALA A 110 -3.69 -30.15 0.54
N TYR A 111 -3.85 -31.03 1.51
CA TYR A 111 -4.73 -32.19 1.43
C TYR A 111 -6.19 -31.82 1.69
N SER A 112 -6.54 -31.35 2.89
CA SER A 112 -7.92 -31.03 3.29
C SER A 112 -8.44 -29.74 2.67
N ARG A 113 -7.55 -28.84 2.21
CA ARG A 113 -7.90 -27.50 1.76
C ARG A 113 -8.56 -26.63 2.85
N ARG A 114 -8.32 -26.98 4.11
CA ARG A 114 -8.72 -26.16 5.25
C ARG A 114 -7.97 -24.84 5.17
N LEU A 115 -8.74 -23.74 5.21
CA LEU A 115 -8.26 -22.38 5.06
C LEU A 115 -8.32 -21.64 6.39
N PHE A 116 -7.26 -20.91 6.69
CA PHE A 116 -7.23 -19.85 7.68
C PHE A 116 -6.78 -18.54 7.01
N MET A 117 -7.41 -17.42 7.32
CA MET A 117 -6.99 -16.11 6.86
C MET A 117 -7.04 -15.07 7.97
N GLN A 118 -6.20 -14.04 7.84
CA GLN A 118 -6.16 -12.90 8.74
C GLN A 118 -5.69 -11.65 8.00
N TYR A 119 -6.22 -10.49 8.38
CA TYR A 119 -5.88 -9.20 7.80
C TYR A 119 -4.94 -8.40 8.67
N TYR A 120 -4.01 -7.69 8.01
CA TYR A 120 -3.03 -6.82 8.62
C TYR A 120 -2.97 -5.48 7.89
N PRO A 121 -2.73 -4.33 8.59
CA PRO A 121 -2.52 -3.04 7.93
C PRO A 121 -1.30 -3.04 7.00
N ARG A 122 -0.30 -3.84 7.32
CA ARG A 122 0.93 -4.10 6.55
C ARG A 122 1.41 -5.51 6.88
N PHE A 123 2.30 -6.05 6.04
CA PHE A 123 2.80 -7.40 6.22
C PHE A 123 4.32 -7.41 6.14
N THR A 124 4.97 -7.60 7.28
CA THR A 124 6.42 -7.70 7.46
C THR A 124 6.75 -9.06 8.07
N ARG A 125 8.02 -9.33 8.38
CA ARG A 125 8.43 -10.56 9.07
C ARG A 125 7.75 -10.74 10.42
N PHE A 126 7.48 -9.63 11.11
CA PHE A 126 6.74 -9.68 12.38
C PHE A 126 5.32 -10.20 12.16
N GLU A 127 4.57 -9.60 11.23
CA GLU A 127 3.20 -10.03 10.93
C GLU A 127 3.17 -11.46 10.34
N ALA A 128 4.19 -11.84 9.56
CA ALA A 128 4.31 -13.21 9.04
C ALA A 128 4.47 -14.25 10.16
N LYS A 129 5.31 -13.98 11.16
CA LYS A 129 5.47 -14.86 12.33
C LYS A 129 4.17 -14.93 13.15
N ASP A 130 3.51 -13.80 13.41
CA ASP A 130 2.23 -13.74 14.11
C ASP A 130 1.16 -14.55 13.39
N PHE A 131 1.03 -14.34 12.08
CA PHE A 131 0.08 -15.09 11.24
C PHE A 131 0.33 -16.61 11.31
N LEU A 132 1.58 -17.04 11.16
CA LEU A 132 1.92 -18.46 11.15
C LEU A 132 1.65 -19.14 12.51
N VAL A 133 1.87 -18.45 13.64
CA VAL A 133 1.49 -18.98 14.97
C VAL A 133 -0.03 -19.14 15.05
N ARG A 134 -0.80 -18.13 14.67
CA ARG A 134 -2.27 -18.18 14.70
C ARG A 134 -2.84 -19.24 13.77
N ALA A 135 -2.26 -19.35 12.57
CA ALA A 135 -2.64 -20.38 11.61
C ALA A 135 -2.36 -21.78 12.17
N ALA A 136 -1.18 -21.98 12.78
CA ALA A 136 -0.82 -23.24 13.41
C ALA A 136 -1.76 -23.59 14.57
N GLN A 137 -2.14 -22.61 15.40
CA GLN A 137 -3.14 -22.79 16.46
C GLN A 137 -4.52 -23.16 15.88
N PHE A 138 -4.98 -22.46 14.83
CA PHE A 138 -6.26 -22.76 14.17
C PHE A 138 -6.28 -24.17 13.55
N MET A 139 -5.15 -24.58 12.98
CA MET A 139 -4.99 -25.94 12.41
C MET A 139 -4.71 -27.02 13.46
N ASP A 140 -4.45 -26.65 14.71
CA ASP A 140 -4.05 -27.54 15.80
C ASP A 140 -2.90 -28.46 15.38
N GLY A 141 -1.90 -27.87 14.73
CA GLY A 141 -0.74 -28.55 14.17
C GLY A 141 -0.20 -27.87 12.90
N VAL A 142 0.85 -28.44 12.32
CA VAL A 142 1.48 -27.93 11.11
C VAL A 142 1.79 -29.03 10.13
N GLY A 143 1.73 -28.76 8.83
CA GLY A 143 2.24 -29.66 7.80
C GLY A 143 3.77 -29.70 7.81
N ALA A 144 4.37 -30.79 7.35
CA ALA A 144 5.83 -30.96 7.36
C ALA A 144 6.59 -29.86 6.60
N ARG A 145 5.97 -29.25 5.60
CA ARG A 145 6.53 -28.13 4.83
C ARG A 145 5.49 -27.06 4.56
N CYS A 146 5.94 -25.80 4.54
CA CYS A 146 5.14 -24.64 4.15
C CYS A 146 5.68 -24.05 2.84
N VAL A 147 4.89 -24.12 1.78
CA VAL A 147 5.22 -23.49 0.49
C VAL A 147 4.83 -22.03 0.57
N ILE A 148 5.78 -21.15 0.16
CA ILE A 148 5.62 -19.70 0.16
C ILE A 148 6.02 -19.12 -1.19
N ASP A 149 5.51 -17.93 -1.50
CA ASP A 149 5.98 -17.17 -2.65
C ASP A 149 7.37 -16.54 -2.36
N ASN A 150 8.08 -16.19 -3.43
CA ASN A 150 9.43 -15.62 -3.37
C ASN A 150 9.41 -14.14 -2.91
N THR A 151 8.95 -13.88 -1.69
CA THR A 151 8.86 -12.54 -1.12
C THR A 151 10.05 -12.21 -0.22
N SER A 152 10.50 -10.95 -0.21
CA SER A 152 11.55 -10.45 0.67
C SER A 152 11.20 -10.54 2.17
N VAL A 153 9.94 -10.74 2.50
CA VAL A 153 9.47 -11.00 3.86
C VAL A 153 10.04 -12.31 4.39
N MET A 154 10.09 -13.35 3.53
CA MET A 154 10.50 -14.69 3.91
C MET A 154 11.96 -14.99 3.51
N LEU A 155 12.41 -14.43 2.37
CA LEU A 155 13.70 -14.70 1.80
C LEU A 155 14.73 -13.64 2.16
N ALA A 156 15.98 -14.07 2.35
CA ALA A 156 17.15 -13.20 2.37
C ALA A 156 17.70 -12.96 0.96
N GLY A 157 17.45 -13.89 0.02
CA GLY A 157 17.86 -13.79 -1.38
C GLY A 157 17.48 -15.03 -2.18
N GLY A 158 17.71 -15.00 -3.49
CA GLY A 158 17.41 -16.10 -4.40
C GLY A 158 15.92 -16.30 -4.67
N ALA A 159 15.58 -17.32 -5.46
CA ALA A 159 14.21 -17.71 -5.77
C ALA A 159 14.14 -19.21 -6.09
N GLY A 160 12.99 -19.84 -5.88
CA GLY A 160 12.77 -21.25 -6.19
C GLY A 160 13.75 -22.18 -5.49
N PRO A 161 14.48 -23.06 -6.23
CA PRO A 161 15.46 -23.98 -5.65
C PRO A 161 16.65 -23.28 -4.97
N ASP A 162 17.01 -22.09 -5.44
CA ASP A 162 18.15 -21.31 -4.95
C ASP A 162 17.74 -20.27 -3.89
N ALA A 163 16.52 -20.37 -3.37
CA ALA A 163 15.99 -19.48 -2.34
C ALA A 163 16.75 -19.67 -1.02
N VAL A 164 17.29 -18.57 -0.50
CA VAL A 164 17.91 -18.49 0.81
C VAL A 164 16.90 -17.84 1.77
N PHE A 165 16.40 -18.61 2.72
CA PHE A 165 15.48 -18.10 3.74
C PHE A 165 16.22 -17.22 4.73
N ALA A 166 15.56 -16.17 5.21
CA ALA A 166 16.07 -15.38 6.32
C ALA A 166 16.33 -16.32 7.53
N PRO A 167 17.54 -16.32 8.14
CA PRO A 167 17.90 -17.27 9.20
C PRO A 167 16.91 -17.28 10.36
N GLU A 168 16.40 -16.12 10.73
CA GLU A 168 15.37 -15.97 11.76
C GLU A 168 14.03 -16.64 11.39
N MET A 169 13.64 -16.58 10.11
CA MET A 169 12.42 -17.24 9.64
C MET A 169 12.58 -18.75 9.59
N ALA A 170 13.75 -19.24 9.13
CA ALA A 170 14.06 -20.66 9.13
C ALA A 170 14.12 -21.25 10.56
N ALA A 171 14.69 -20.51 11.52
CA ALA A 171 14.72 -20.90 12.93
C ALA A 171 13.31 -20.93 13.53
N PHE A 172 12.49 -19.93 13.21
CA PHE A 172 11.10 -19.84 13.65
C PHE A 172 10.25 -21.01 13.11
N ALA A 173 10.38 -21.34 11.83
CA ALA A 173 9.67 -22.48 11.23
C ALA A 173 10.04 -23.81 11.93
N ARG A 174 11.34 -24.03 12.19
CA ARG A 174 11.81 -25.22 12.94
C ARG A 174 11.24 -25.28 14.35
N ALA A 175 11.14 -24.13 15.03
CA ALA A 175 10.55 -24.06 16.36
C ALA A 175 9.06 -24.43 16.38
N LEU A 176 8.34 -24.19 15.27
CA LEU A 176 6.95 -24.62 15.09
C LEU A 176 6.82 -26.07 14.55
N GLY A 177 7.90 -26.71 14.14
CA GLY A 177 7.89 -28.10 13.65
C GLY A 177 7.75 -28.27 12.14
N PHE A 178 7.99 -27.23 11.32
CA PHE A 178 7.95 -27.31 9.87
C PHE A 178 9.17 -26.69 9.21
N ARG A 179 9.27 -26.79 7.88
CA ARG A 179 10.27 -26.08 7.06
C ARG A 179 9.62 -25.31 5.94
N PHE A 180 10.17 -24.15 5.61
CA PHE A 180 9.76 -23.42 4.40
C PHE A 180 10.27 -24.11 3.14
N MET A 181 9.49 -23.93 2.06
CA MET A 181 9.87 -24.27 0.71
C MET A 181 9.44 -23.13 -0.22
N ALA A 182 10.38 -22.58 -0.97
CA ALA A 182 10.07 -21.55 -1.94
C ALA A 182 9.39 -22.15 -3.18
N HIS A 183 8.44 -21.44 -3.74
CA HIS A 183 7.75 -21.83 -4.95
C HIS A 183 8.73 -21.87 -6.13
N ARG A 184 8.68 -22.92 -6.95
CA ARG A 184 9.48 -22.99 -8.19
C ARG A 184 8.94 -21.96 -9.19
N VAL A 185 9.83 -21.17 -9.78
CA VAL A 185 9.50 -20.30 -10.90
C VAL A 185 9.00 -21.18 -12.06
N ASN A 186 7.85 -20.84 -12.67
CA ASN A 186 7.20 -21.59 -13.77
C ASN A 186 6.44 -22.88 -13.40
N ASP A 187 5.95 -23.03 -12.16
CA ASP A 187 5.00 -24.10 -11.81
C ASP A 187 3.62 -23.50 -11.44
N PRO A 188 2.84 -23.00 -12.45
CA PRO A 188 1.58 -22.29 -12.20
C PRO A 188 0.50 -23.20 -11.59
N ASP A 189 0.55 -24.50 -11.85
CA ASP A 189 -0.47 -25.44 -11.39
C ASP A 189 -0.42 -25.67 -9.86
N ARG A 190 0.77 -25.58 -9.28
CA ARG A 190 0.95 -25.67 -7.82
C ARG A 190 0.46 -24.39 -7.12
N LYS A 191 0.65 -23.22 -7.75
CA LYS A 191 0.22 -21.93 -7.22
C LYS A 191 -1.29 -21.72 -7.28
N ALA A 192 -1.95 -22.32 -8.26
CA ALA A 192 -3.41 -22.19 -8.47
C ALA A 192 -4.24 -22.65 -7.24
N ARG A 193 -3.69 -23.41 -6.32
CA ARG A 193 -4.41 -23.86 -5.10
C ARG A 193 -4.49 -22.81 -4.03
N ILE A 194 -3.52 -21.87 -3.96
CA ILE A 194 -3.55 -20.79 -2.99
C ILE A 194 -4.08 -19.49 -3.60
N GLU A 195 -3.93 -19.25 -4.91
CA GLU A 195 -4.48 -18.07 -5.59
C GLU A 195 -6.02 -18.09 -5.68
N ARG A 196 -6.62 -19.25 -5.90
CA ARG A 196 -8.09 -19.40 -5.97
C ARG A 196 -8.82 -18.98 -4.69
N PRO A 197 -8.33 -19.25 -3.47
CA PRO A 197 -8.93 -18.73 -2.25
C PRO A 197 -9.03 -17.21 -2.20
N PHE A 198 -8.02 -16.46 -2.65
CA PHE A 198 -8.06 -14.99 -2.59
C PHE A 198 -9.14 -14.40 -3.51
N ALA A 199 -9.27 -14.87 -4.74
CA ALA A 199 -10.36 -14.45 -5.63
C ALA A 199 -11.74 -14.76 -5.02
N TRP A 200 -11.86 -15.89 -4.31
CA TRP A 200 -13.10 -16.23 -3.62
C TRP A 200 -13.33 -15.38 -2.37
N ILE A 201 -12.28 -15.06 -1.62
CA ILE A 201 -12.36 -14.13 -0.48
C ILE A 201 -12.83 -12.76 -0.97
N GLU A 202 -12.24 -12.21 -2.04
CA GLU A 202 -12.65 -10.93 -2.63
C GLU A 202 -14.09 -10.95 -3.14
N GLY A 203 -14.52 -12.05 -3.75
CA GLY A 203 -15.87 -12.17 -4.35
C GLY A 203 -16.97 -12.59 -3.38
N ASN A 204 -16.64 -13.17 -2.21
CA ASN A 204 -17.63 -13.72 -1.27
C ASN A 204 -17.53 -13.17 0.15
N PHE A 205 -16.32 -13.01 0.69
CA PHE A 205 -16.16 -12.52 2.06
C PHE A 205 -16.35 -11.00 2.15
N LEU A 206 -15.70 -10.22 1.28
CA LEU A 206 -15.69 -8.75 1.39
C LEU A 206 -17.01 -8.07 0.98
N PRO A 207 -17.73 -8.48 -0.08
CA PRO A 207 -18.91 -7.75 -0.54
C PRO A 207 -20.00 -7.65 0.52
N GLY A 208 -20.51 -6.43 0.70
CA GLY A 208 -21.64 -6.16 1.60
C GLY A 208 -21.30 -6.17 3.09
N ARG A 209 -20.03 -6.35 3.49
CA ARG A 209 -19.62 -6.30 4.89
C ARG A 209 -19.10 -4.93 5.28
N ALA A 210 -19.36 -4.55 6.51
CA ALA A 210 -18.79 -3.37 7.15
C ALA A 210 -17.93 -3.81 8.34
N PHE A 211 -16.81 -3.12 8.55
CA PHE A 211 -15.86 -3.42 9.61
C PHE A 211 -15.60 -2.17 10.45
N CYS A 212 -15.73 -2.32 11.78
CA CYS A 212 -15.48 -1.23 12.71
C CYS A 212 -13.99 -0.95 12.88
N ASP A 213 -13.19 -1.99 12.95
CA ASP A 213 -11.73 -1.97 13.11
C ASP A 213 -11.10 -3.26 12.58
N PHE A 214 -9.78 -3.45 12.79
CA PHE A 214 -9.09 -4.68 12.38
C PHE A 214 -9.45 -5.90 13.22
N ASP A 215 -9.84 -5.72 14.47
CA ASP A 215 -10.25 -6.81 15.35
C ASP A 215 -11.59 -7.37 14.90
N ASP A 216 -12.56 -6.51 14.59
CA ASP A 216 -13.85 -6.87 14.01
C ASP A 216 -13.67 -7.52 12.62
N LEU A 217 -12.84 -6.94 11.75
CA LEU A 217 -12.51 -7.53 10.45
C LEU A 217 -11.98 -8.96 10.60
N ASN A 218 -11.05 -9.18 11.52
CA ASN A 218 -10.45 -10.49 11.76
C ASN A 218 -11.40 -11.48 12.45
N ALA A 219 -12.27 -11.00 13.33
CA ALA A 219 -13.34 -11.82 13.93
C ALA A 219 -14.31 -12.30 12.86
N GLN A 220 -14.77 -11.42 11.95
CA GLN A 220 -15.64 -11.78 10.83
C GLN A 220 -14.91 -12.72 9.84
N ALA A 221 -13.61 -12.51 9.60
CA ALA A 221 -12.80 -13.39 8.75
C ALA A 221 -12.70 -14.80 9.32
N LEU A 222 -12.45 -14.91 10.61
CA LEU A 222 -12.39 -16.21 11.31
C LEU A 222 -13.76 -16.93 11.27
N ALA A 223 -14.84 -16.24 11.56
CA ALA A 223 -16.19 -16.80 11.47
C ALA A 223 -16.48 -17.30 10.06
N TRP A 224 -16.14 -16.52 9.02
CA TRP A 224 -16.30 -16.93 7.64
C TRP A 224 -15.42 -18.14 7.28
N CYS A 225 -14.20 -18.23 7.78
CA CYS A 225 -13.36 -19.43 7.61
C CYS A 225 -14.05 -20.67 8.16
N ILE A 226 -14.63 -20.57 9.35
CA ILE A 226 -15.28 -21.72 10.03
C ILE A 226 -16.60 -22.08 9.35
N GLU A 227 -17.48 -21.11 9.14
CA GLU A 227 -18.88 -21.35 8.76
C GLU A 227 -19.07 -21.50 7.24
N VAL A 228 -18.17 -20.90 6.45
CA VAL A 228 -18.33 -20.86 4.99
C VAL A 228 -17.16 -21.58 4.28
N ALA A 229 -15.92 -21.14 4.51
CA ALA A 229 -14.81 -21.61 3.71
C ALA A 229 -14.50 -23.10 3.95
N ASN A 230 -14.57 -23.53 5.20
CA ASN A 230 -14.24 -24.89 5.60
C ASN A 230 -15.48 -25.79 5.73
N ALA A 231 -16.66 -25.23 5.93
CA ALA A 231 -17.88 -26.01 6.07
C ALA A 231 -18.51 -26.46 4.73
N LYS A 232 -18.36 -25.64 3.66
CA LYS A 232 -19.00 -25.95 2.37
C LYS A 232 -18.23 -27.03 1.59
N PRO A 233 -18.94 -28.06 1.06
CA PRO A 233 -18.30 -29.07 0.22
C PRO A 233 -17.63 -28.46 -1.02
N LYS A 234 -16.44 -28.92 -1.34
CA LYS A 234 -15.70 -28.53 -2.55
C LYS A 234 -15.77 -29.68 -3.56
N ARG A 235 -16.26 -29.38 -4.77
CA ARG A 235 -16.42 -30.38 -5.83
C ARG A 235 -15.16 -31.22 -6.09
N SER A 236 -14.00 -30.58 -6.08
CA SER A 236 -12.72 -31.26 -6.32
C SER A 236 -12.22 -32.10 -5.14
N LEU A 237 -12.83 -31.95 -3.94
CA LEU A 237 -12.52 -32.72 -2.75
C LEU A 237 -13.56 -33.82 -2.49
N GLY A 238 -14.77 -33.68 -3.06
CA GLY A 238 -15.91 -34.56 -2.82
C GLY A 238 -16.55 -34.39 -1.44
N MET A 239 -15.98 -33.56 -0.57
CA MET A 239 -16.44 -33.32 0.82
C MET A 239 -16.09 -31.88 1.23
N SER A 240 -16.48 -31.50 2.46
CA SER A 240 -16.06 -30.21 3.02
C SER A 240 -14.59 -30.27 3.46
N PRO A 241 -13.87 -29.14 3.44
CA PRO A 241 -12.51 -29.06 4.02
C PRO A 241 -12.45 -29.51 5.46
N GLU A 242 -13.48 -29.24 6.26
CA GLU A 242 -13.56 -29.68 7.65
C GLU A 242 -13.63 -31.20 7.77
N ALA A 243 -14.44 -31.87 6.95
CA ALA A 243 -14.51 -33.33 6.94
C ALA A 243 -13.19 -33.95 6.47
N ALA A 244 -12.54 -33.38 5.45
CA ALA A 244 -11.23 -33.82 4.99
C ALA A 244 -10.13 -33.55 6.05
N TYR A 245 -10.24 -32.48 6.80
CA TYR A 245 -9.31 -32.15 7.89
C TYR A 245 -9.33 -33.16 9.02
N VAL A 246 -10.48 -33.70 9.37
CA VAL A 246 -10.56 -34.79 10.36
C VAL A 246 -9.66 -35.98 9.98
N LEU A 247 -9.56 -36.29 8.67
CA LEU A 247 -8.68 -37.32 8.13
C LEU A 247 -7.21 -36.88 8.11
N GLU A 248 -6.93 -35.59 7.94
CA GLU A 248 -5.56 -35.04 7.87
C GLU A 248 -4.95 -34.81 9.24
N LYS A 249 -5.76 -34.42 10.22
CA LYS A 249 -5.30 -34.02 11.56
C LYS A 249 -4.30 -34.98 12.22
N PRO A 250 -4.47 -36.32 12.20
CA PRO A 250 -3.52 -37.27 12.82
C PRO A 250 -2.12 -37.23 12.19
N TYR A 251 -1.98 -36.67 10.99
CA TYR A 251 -0.72 -36.60 10.24
C TYR A 251 -0.02 -35.25 10.35
N LEU A 252 -0.65 -34.26 10.99
CA LEU A 252 0.00 -32.99 11.27
C LEU A 252 1.04 -33.15 12.37
N THR A 253 2.15 -32.41 12.24
CA THR A 253 3.11 -32.27 13.33
C THR A 253 2.44 -31.52 14.48
N PRO A 254 2.39 -32.09 15.71
CA PRO A 254 1.81 -31.41 16.86
C PRO A 254 2.52 -30.10 17.17
N LEU A 255 1.79 -29.16 17.73
CA LEU A 255 2.39 -27.89 18.19
C LEU A 255 3.34 -28.13 19.37
N PRO A 256 4.42 -27.37 19.48
CA PRO A 256 5.29 -27.42 20.65
C PRO A 256 4.50 -26.98 21.90
N VAL A 257 4.89 -27.56 23.06
CA VAL A 257 4.25 -27.22 24.35
C VAL A 257 4.27 -25.72 24.64
N VAL A 258 5.36 -25.05 24.25
CA VAL A 258 5.51 -23.60 24.34
C VAL A 258 5.63 -23.04 22.92
N LEU A 259 4.62 -22.28 22.51
CA LEU A 259 4.66 -21.61 21.23
C LEU A 259 5.68 -20.46 21.22
N PRO A 260 6.36 -20.22 20.09
CA PRO A 260 7.24 -19.07 19.95
C PRO A 260 6.46 -17.78 20.21
N VAL A 261 6.92 -16.96 21.15
CA VAL A 261 6.36 -15.65 21.39
C VAL A 261 6.82 -14.71 20.28
N VAL A 262 5.86 -14.08 19.60
CA VAL A 262 6.13 -13.16 18.49
C VAL A 262 6.12 -11.72 19.00
N TYR A 263 7.27 -11.08 18.92
CA TYR A 263 7.42 -9.66 19.21
C TYR A 263 8.55 -9.05 18.38
N GLU A 264 8.50 -7.74 18.22
CA GLU A 264 9.57 -6.94 17.63
C GLU A 264 10.14 -6.02 18.72
N VAL A 265 11.46 -6.00 18.86
CA VAL A 265 12.15 -5.15 19.85
C VAL A 265 12.59 -3.87 19.18
N LEU A 266 12.20 -2.74 19.75
CA LEU A 266 12.53 -1.42 19.24
C LEU A 266 13.13 -0.57 20.37
N GLU A 267 14.25 0.11 20.10
CA GLU A 267 14.76 1.14 20.99
C GLU A 267 14.17 2.49 20.58
N ARG A 268 13.59 3.21 21.53
CA ARG A 268 12.94 4.52 21.31
C ARG A 268 13.33 5.51 22.39
N VAL A 269 13.53 6.76 21.98
CA VAL A 269 13.71 7.87 22.91
C VAL A 269 12.34 8.46 23.24
N VAL A 270 12.06 8.66 24.52
CA VAL A 270 10.83 9.32 24.98
C VAL A 270 10.92 10.80 24.61
N ASP A 271 9.94 11.30 23.86
CA ASP A 271 9.89 12.69 23.43
C ASP A 271 9.60 13.66 24.60
N LEU A 272 9.73 14.98 24.34
CA LEU A 272 9.47 16.02 25.33
C LEU A 272 8.02 16.05 25.82
N TYR A 273 7.12 15.36 25.14
CA TYR A 273 5.72 15.24 25.52
C TYR A 273 5.44 13.93 26.29
N GLY A 274 6.49 13.14 26.59
CA GLY A 274 6.37 11.87 27.31
C GLY A 274 5.77 10.75 26.47
N PHE A 275 6.01 10.74 25.16
CA PHE A 275 5.56 9.67 24.27
C PHE A 275 6.71 8.99 23.55
N VAL A 276 6.49 7.74 23.19
CA VAL A 276 7.28 7.04 22.18
C VAL A 276 6.45 6.78 20.94
N SER A 277 7.09 6.79 19.76
CA SER A 277 6.43 6.52 18.49
C SER A 277 6.68 5.08 18.05
N VAL A 278 5.59 4.35 17.78
CA VAL A 278 5.59 3.01 17.18
C VAL A 278 4.52 2.95 16.09
N ASP A 279 4.87 2.49 14.90
CA ASP A 279 3.95 2.36 13.76
C ASP A 279 3.16 3.66 13.47
N THR A 280 3.84 4.83 13.52
CA THR A 280 3.28 6.20 13.40
C THR A 280 2.39 6.67 14.57
N ASN A 281 2.03 5.81 15.50
CA ASN A 281 1.22 6.14 16.67
C ASN A 281 2.10 6.45 17.89
N ARG A 282 1.54 7.14 18.87
CA ARG A 282 2.25 7.59 20.06
C ARG A 282 1.68 6.93 21.31
N TYR A 283 2.57 6.45 22.18
CA TYR A 283 2.25 5.75 23.41
C TYR A 283 2.87 6.48 24.60
N SER A 284 2.05 6.81 25.58
CA SER A 284 2.46 7.64 26.72
C SER A 284 3.34 6.89 27.70
N LEU A 285 4.22 7.65 28.36
CA LEU A 285 5.09 7.17 29.44
C LEU A 285 5.10 8.16 30.60
N PRO A 286 5.47 7.72 31.82
CA PRO A 286 5.68 8.64 32.92
C PRO A 286 6.70 9.73 32.60
N GLU A 287 6.42 10.98 32.99
CA GLU A 287 7.25 12.17 32.68
C GLU A 287 8.74 12.01 33.07
N ARG A 288 9.02 11.27 34.14
CA ARG A 288 10.42 10.99 34.60
C ARG A 288 11.28 10.29 33.55
N LEU A 289 10.67 9.73 32.51
CA LEU A 289 11.35 9.04 31.42
C LEU A 289 11.59 9.92 30.18
N VAL A 290 11.17 11.17 30.19
CA VAL A 290 11.44 12.13 29.11
C VAL A 290 12.94 12.21 28.83
N GLY A 291 13.32 12.09 27.56
CA GLY A 291 14.70 12.09 27.11
C GLY A 291 15.47 10.77 27.36
N LYS A 292 14.84 9.77 27.97
CA LYS A 292 15.46 8.45 28.18
C LYS A 292 15.17 7.53 27.00
N THR A 293 16.12 6.64 26.73
CA THR A 293 15.91 5.52 25.80
C THR A 293 15.20 4.39 26.52
N VAL A 294 14.14 3.87 25.92
CA VAL A 294 13.34 2.76 26.42
C VAL A 294 13.29 1.63 25.39
N THR A 295 13.17 0.41 25.88
CA THR A 295 12.99 -0.77 25.03
C THR A 295 11.50 -1.04 24.89
N VAL A 296 11.02 -1.09 23.65
CA VAL A 296 9.62 -1.35 23.31
C VAL A 296 9.51 -2.75 22.73
N TYR A 297 8.69 -3.58 23.33
CA TYR A 297 8.28 -4.89 22.81
C TYR A 297 6.95 -4.71 22.11
N LYS A 298 6.98 -4.76 20.78
CA LYS A 298 5.77 -4.69 19.95
C LYS A 298 5.21 -6.07 19.75
N HIS A 299 4.08 -6.35 20.38
CA HIS A 299 3.28 -7.55 20.18
C HIS A 299 2.14 -7.29 19.16
N HIS A 300 1.38 -8.33 18.81
CA HIS A 300 0.23 -8.16 17.93
C HIS A 300 -0.82 -7.21 18.52
N ALA A 301 -1.20 -7.43 19.76
CA ALA A 301 -2.28 -6.69 20.43
C ALA A 301 -1.77 -5.63 21.42
N SER A 302 -0.50 -5.65 21.83
CA SER A 302 0.04 -4.73 22.85
C SER A 302 1.38 -4.12 22.45
N ILE A 303 1.68 -3.00 23.10
CA ILE A 303 2.97 -2.32 23.09
C ILE A 303 3.44 -2.29 24.54
N ASP A 304 4.42 -3.14 24.87
CA ASP A 304 4.96 -3.23 26.20
C ASP A 304 6.30 -2.50 26.28
N ILE A 305 6.41 -1.54 27.20
CA ILE A 305 7.56 -0.63 27.25
C ILE A 305 8.33 -0.86 28.54
N HIS A 306 9.64 -1.04 28.39
CA HIS A 306 10.56 -1.32 29.48
C HIS A 306 11.63 -0.26 29.57
N TYR A 307 11.98 0.10 30.78
CA TYR A 307 13.16 0.92 31.09
C TYR A 307 14.07 0.18 32.06
N GLN A 308 15.34 0.03 31.70
CA GLN A 308 16.31 -0.75 32.48
C GLN A 308 15.78 -2.16 32.85
N ARG A 309 15.20 -2.86 31.87
CA ARG A 309 14.59 -4.20 31.98
C ARG A 309 13.35 -4.29 32.89
N LYS A 310 12.86 -3.17 33.43
CA LYS A 310 11.63 -3.15 34.24
C LYS A 310 10.45 -2.68 33.38
N PRO A 311 9.29 -3.33 33.44
CA PRO A 311 8.10 -2.86 32.74
C PRO A 311 7.66 -1.51 33.31
N VAL A 312 7.36 -0.56 32.43
CA VAL A 312 6.95 0.80 32.83
C VAL A 312 5.60 1.20 32.24
N ALA A 313 5.19 0.61 31.13
CA ALA A 313 3.89 0.82 30.52
C ALA A 313 3.51 -0.36 29.62
N SER A 314 2.22 -0.65 29.54
CA SER A 314 1.63 -1.57 28.55
C SER A 314 0.40 -0.91 27.96
N HIS A 315 0.36 -0.79 26.64
CA HIS A 315 -0.73 -0.16 25.89
C HIS A 315 -1.36 -1.15 24.92
N PRO A 316 -2.66 -1.06 24.63
CA PRO A 316 -3.23 -1.71 23.48
C PRO A 316 -2.59 -1.13 22.22
N ARG A 317 -2.19 -2.01 21.28
CA ARG A 317 -1.61 -1.57 20.01
C ARG A 317 -2.68 -0.96 19.12
N LEU A 318 -2.44 0.23 18.61
CA LEU A 318 -3.31 0.94 17.71
C LEU A 318 -3.08 0.42 16.27
N LEU A 319 -4.00 -0.39 15.77
CA LEU A 319 -3.95 -0.98 14.44
C LEU A 319 -4.76 -0.17 13.42
N GLY A 320 -4.24 -0.02 12.20
CA GLY A 320 -4.96 0.62 11.09
C GLY A 320 -5.21 2.11 11.22
N VAL A 321 -4.72 2.75 12.28
CA VAL A 321 -4.80 4.20 12.50
C VAL A 321 -3.41 4.83 12.43
N ARG A 322 -3.36 6.12 12.11
CA ARG A 322 -2.12 6.90 12.03
C ARG A 322 -2.22 8.14 12.91
N ASP A 323 -1.06 8.54 13.46
CA ASP A 323 -0.91 9.73 14.29
C ASP A 323 -1.83 9.76 15.52
N ALA A 324 -2.38 8.60 15.90
CA ALA A 324 -3.20 8.43 17.09
C ALA A 324 -2.33 8.35 18.36
N ARG A 325 -2.97 8.61 19.51
CA ARG A 325 -2.30 8.59 20.81
C ARG A 325 -3.02 7.63 21.75
N SER A 326 -2.24 6.77 22.40
CA SER A 326 -2.69 5.96 23.54
C SER A 326 -2.09 6.55 24.80
N THR A 327 -2.95 7.02 25.71
CA THR A 327 -2.54 7.65 26.96
C THR A 327 -3.06 6.85 28.14
N LEU A 328 -2.17 6.43 29.04
CA LEU A 328 -2.55 5.75 30.28
C LEU A 328 -2.82 6.77 31.40
N PRO A 329 -3.74 6.46 32.33
CA PRO A 329 -3.97 7.28 33.49
C PRO A 329 -2.68 7.51 34.28
N GLY A 330 -2.47 8.75 34.74
CA GLY A 330 -1.30 9.12 35.54
C GLY A 330 0.00 9.37 34.76
N HIS A 331 0.04 9.12 33.43
CA HIS A 331 1.22 9.45 32.60
C HIS A 331 1.27 10.93 32.23
N HIS A 332 0.11 11.53 31.99
CA HIS A 332 -0.05 12.95 31.74
C HIS A 332 -1.32 13.43 32.43
N THR A 333 -1.20 14.40 33.30
CA THR A 333 -2.24 15.41 33.42
C THR A 333 -2.20 16.17 32.10
N ILE A 334 -3.26 16.07 31.28
CA ILE A 334 -3.38 16.91 30.08
C ILE A 334 -3.21 18.33 30.60
N PRO A 335 -2.09 19.04 30.33
CA PRO A 335 -2.07 20.45 30.66
C PRO A 335 -3.21 21.03 29.83
N GLN A 336 -4.23 21.58 30.51
CA GLN A 336 -5.11 22.53 29.84
C GLN A 336 -4.20 23.37 28.99
N ARG A 337 -4.45 23.48 27.68
CA ARG A 337 -3.61 24.18 26.70
C ARG A 337 -3.00 25.42 27.36
N VAL A 338 -1.82 25.26 27.96
CA VAL A 338 -1.00 26.43 28.29
C VAL A 338 -0.70 27.02 26.93
N PRO A 339 -1.12 28.28 26.66
CA PRO A 339 -0.81 28.91 25.39
C PRO A 339 0.71 28.73 25.20
N ARG A 340 1.10 28.09 24.11
CA ARG A 340 2.52 27.89 23.81
C ARG A 340 3.20 29.23 23.95
N GLN A 341 4.10 29.40 24.90
CA GLN A 341 4.89 30.61 24.97
C GLN A 341 5.58 30.79 23.61
N PRO A 342 5.46 31.98 22.98
CA PRO A 342 6.12 32.22 21.72
C PRO A 342 7.59 31.84 21.83
N SER A 343 8.13 31.16 20.82
CA SER A 343 9.56 30.83 20.79
C SER A 343 10.39 32.11 20.90
N LEU A 344 11.64 32.02 21.37
CA LEU A 344 12.55 33.17 21.43
C LEU A 344 12.60 33.90 20.08
N GLN A 345 12.59 33.15 18.97
CA GLN A 345 12.59 33.69 17.62
C GLN A 345 11.29 34.47 17.30
N ALA A 346 10.15 33.94 17.71
CA ALA A 346 8.88 34.65 17.56
C ALA A 346 8.85 35.94 18.39
N LYS A 347 9.39 35.92 19.62
CA LYS A 347 9.51 37.12 20.47
C LYS A 347 10.41 38.19 19.85
N LEU A 348 11.49 37.79 19.16
CA LEU A 348 12.41 38.71 18.47
C LEU A 348 11.82 39.27 17.16
N LEU A 349 10.88 38.60 16.55
CA LEU A 349 10.22 38.99 15.30
C LEU A 349 8.97 39.86 15.56
N CYS A 350 8.16 39.50 16.57
CA CYS A 350 6.88 40.10 16.84
C CYS A 350 7.01 41.46 17.63
N GLY A 351 5.99 42.31 17.50
CA GLY A 351 5.89 43.59 18.22
C GLY A 351 6.55 44.77 17.53
N GLN A 352 7.07 44.59 16.30
CA GLN A 352 7.74 45.65 15.55
C GLN A 352 6.91 46.17 14.35
N SER A 353 6.07 45.28 13.79
CA SER A 353 5.20 45.60 12.65
C SER A 353 4.01 44.64 12.63
N SER A 354 2.82 45.19 12.45
CA SER A 354 1.58 44.40 12.31
C SER A 354 1.62 43.39 11.15
N VAL A 355 2.31 43.76 10.06
CA VAL A 355 2.50 42.87 8.89
C VAL A 355 3.39 41.69 9.23
N LEU A 356 4.49 41.93 9.94
CA LEU A 356 5.41 40.87 10.37
C LEU A 356 4.75 39.94 11.40
N ASP A 357 4.00 40.50 12.34
CA ASP A 357 3.25 39.74 13.34
C ASP A 357 2.20 38.83 12.68
N ALA A 358 1.45 39.34 11.71
CA ALA A 358 0.48 38.57 10.94
C ALA A 358 1.15 37.42 10.19
N TYR A 359 2.28 37.68 9.51
CA TYR A 359 3.01 36.65 8.78
C TYR A 359 3.60 35.57 9.70
N VAL A 360 4.20 35.95 10.84
CA VAL A 360 4.75 35.01 11.84
C VAL A 360 3.66 34.11 12.39
N ASN A 361 2.48 34.65 12.69
CA ASN A 361 1.34 33.88 13.16
C ASN A 361 0.83 32.90 12.09
N ALA A 362 0.66 33.35 10.86
CA ALA A 362 0.21 32.52 9.74
C ALA A 362 1.24 31.42 9.42
N LEU A 363 2.52 31.74 9.36
CA LEU A 363 3.63 30.78 9.16
C LEU A 363 3.66 29.74 10.27
N THR A 364 3.48 30.14 11.51
CA THR A 364 3.49 29.22 12.68
C THR A 364 2.28 28.27 12.63
N GLN A 365 1.12 28.75 12.24
CA GLN A 365 -0.08 27.94 12.03
C GLN A 365 0.12 26.94 10.89
N HIS A 366 0.62 27.41 9.74
CA HIS A 366 0.87 26.57 8.57
C HIS A 366 1.83 25.41 8.87
N LEU A 367 2.88 25.64 9.64
CA LEU A 367 3.89 24.65 10.01
C LEU A 367 3.51 23.79 11.21
N ASN A 368 2.27 23.88 11.72
CA ASN A 368 1.77 23.06 12.84
C ASN A 368 2.73 23.00 14.04
N GLY A 369 3.39 24.14 14.34
CA GLY A 369 4.29 24.27 15.46
C GLY A 369 5.72 23.76 15.25
N ARG A 370 6.11 23.32 14.04
CA ARG A 370 7.51 23.03 13.66
C ARG A 370 8.20 24.24 13.05
N SER A 371 7.94 25.43 13.59
CA SER A 371 8.30 26.71 12.98
C SER A 371 9.71 27.22 13.33
N THR A 372 10.46 26.62 14.25
CA THR A 372 11.74 27.16 14.75
C THR A 372 12.76 27.44 13.64
N ARG A 373 12.95 26.51 12.71
CA ARG A 373 13.87 26.69 11.56
C ARG A 373 13.40 27.83 10.63
N ALA A 374 12.12 27.86 10.35
CA ALA A 374 11.52 28.86 9.50
C ALA A 374 11.61 30.25 10.13
N LEU A 375 11.32 30.39 11.43
CA LEU A 375 11.46 31.64 12.18
C LEU A 375 12.91 32.12 12.25
N ASN A 376 13.90 31.22 12.42
CA ASN A 376 15.31 31.58 12.32
C ASN A 376 15.67 32.11 10.93
N ARG A 377 15.20 31.46 9.86
CA ARG A 377 15.44 31.93 8.51
C ARG A 377 14.76 33.29 8.25
N LEU A 378 13.52 33.45 8.71
CA LEU A 378 12.82 34.73 8.62
C LEU A 378 13.56 35.86 9.37
N LEU A 379 14.13 35.56 10.54
CA LEU A 379 14.94 36.50 11.31
C LEU A 379 16.24 36.89 10.57
N GLN A 380 16.86 35.93 9.85
CA GLN A 380 18.00 36.19 9.00
C GLN A 380 17.61 37.15 7.85
N LEU A 381 16.52 36.83 7.13
CA LEU A 381 16.03 37.70 6.04
C LEU A 381 15.77 39.09 6.52
N LYS A 382 15.08 39.26 7.66
CA LYS A 382 14.86 40.56 8.27
C LYS A 382 16.14 41.33 8.57
N ARG A 383 17.22 40.65 8.93
CA ARG A 383 18.53 41.30 9.22
C ARG A 383 19.33 41.62 7.97
N SER A 384 19.11 40.84 6.89
CA SER A 384 19.88 40.96 5.64
C SER A 384 19.35 41.98 4.67
N TYR A 385 18.10 42.34 4.79
CA TYR A 385 17.43 43.24 3.83
C TYR A 385 16.86 44.52 4.49
N PRO A 386 16.74 45.63 3.74
CA PRO A 386 16.11 46.85 4.22
C PRO A 386 14.66 46.61 4.67
N SER A 387 14.20 47.37 5.65
CA SER A 387 12.89 47.13 6.28
C SER A 387 11.70 47.33 5.33
N GLU A 388 11.70 48.37 4.48
CA GLU A 388 10.58 48.66 3.56
C GLU A 388 10.37 47.57 2.52
N PRO A 389 11.34 47.17 1.69
CA PRO A 389 11.19 46.07 0.75
C PRO A 389 10.82 44.76 1.41
N PHE A 390 11.38 44.48 2.59
CA PHE A 390 11.07 43.26 3.37
C PHE A 390 9.60 43.25 3.82
N LEU A 391 9.08 44.35 4.36
CA LEU A 391 7.70 44.44 4.81
C LEU A 391 6.71 44.41 3.63
N ALA A 392 7.05 45.02 2.49
CA ALA A 392 6.24 44.97 1.28
C ALA A 392 6.14 43.53 0.75
N ALA A 393 7.26 42.80 0.72
CA ALA A 393 7.28 41.40 0.34
C ALA A 393 6.46 40.52 1.29
N LEU A 394 6.53 40.77 2.60
CA LEU A 394 5.71 40.06 3.59
C LEU A 394 4.22 40.31 3.41
N GLN A 395 3.83 41.54 3.13
CA GLN A 395 2.44 41.90 2.87
C GLN A 395 1.90 41.17 1.64
N GLN A 396 2.70 41.13 0.58
CA GLN A 396 2.38 40.36 -0.62
C GLN A 396 2.31 38.84 -0.35
N ALA A 397 3.27 38.32 0.39
CA ALA A 397 3.29 36.91 0.79
C ALA A 397 2.08 36.51 1.65
N CYS A 398 1.66 37.37 2.59
CA CYS A 398 0.42 37.17 3.34
C CYS A 398 -0.82 37.11 2.44
N LYS A 399 -0.91 38.02 1.48
CA LYS A 399 -2.05 38.11 0.54
C LYS A 399 -2.21 36.84 -0.29
N TYR A 400 -1.10 36.22 -0.67
CA TYR A 400 -1.10 34.98 -1.50
C TYR A 400 -0.87 33.68 -0.71
N GLY A 401 -0.80 33.73 0.62
CA GLY A 401 -0.57 32.55 1.45
C GLY A 401 0.79 31.88 1.19
N LEU A 402 1.82 32.67 0.87
CA LEU A 402 3.15 32.18 0.53
C LEU A 402 3.99 31.98 1.80
N PHE A 403 4.26 30.72 2.17
CA PHE A 403 5.04 30.36 3.36
C PHE A 403 6.42 29.73 3.02
N ASP A 404 6.77 29.63 1.75
CA ASP A 404 8.12 29.24 1.31
C ASP A 404 9.07 30.44 1.42
N LEU A 405 10.04 30.34 2.32
CA LEU A 405 10.98 31.44 2.62
C LEU A 405 12.00 31.69 1.52
N THR A 406 12.26 30.73 0.62
CA THR A 406 13.12 30.94 -0.55
C THR A 406 12.41 31.81 -1.57
N ARG A 407 11.14 31.54 -1.82
CA ARG A 407 10.30 32.38 -2.66
C ARG A 407 10.05 33.75 -2.04
N LEU A 408 9.88 33.83 -0.72
CA LEU A 408 9.80 35.10 -0.02
C LEU A 408 11.07 35.93 -0.24
N GLU A 409 12.23 35.36 -0.13
CA GLU A 409 13.52 36.03 -0.40
C GLU A 409 13.58 36.58 -1.83
N THR A 410 13.10 35.81 -2.82
CA THR A 410 12.99 36.28 -4.21
C THR A 410 12.05 37.47 -4.33
N LEU A 411 10.95 37.49 -3.58
CA LEU A 411 10.04 38.66 -3.55
C LEU A 411 10.72 39.88 -2.93
N VAL A 412 11.45 39.70 -1.82
CA VAL A 412 12.22 40.81 -1.18
C VAL A 412 13.22 41.39 -2.17
N LEU A 413 13.97 40.55 -2.89
CA LEU A 413 14.92 40.96 -3.91
C LEU A 413 14.26 41.74 -5.05
N ARG A 414 13.06 41.35 -5.48
CA ARG A 414 12.30 42.11 -6.50
C ARG A 414 11.90 43.52 -6.01
N HIS A 415 11.49 43.62 -4.75
CA HIS A 415 11.18 44.93 -4.19
C HIS A 415 12.44 45.80 -4.03
N VAL A 416 13.56 45.24 -3.62
CA VAL A 416 14.86 45.93 -3.57
C VAL A 416 15.31 46.34 -4.97
N ALA A 417 15.16 45.49 -5.99
CA ALA A 417 15.52 45.80 -7.37
C ALA A 417 14.60 46.88 -7.98
N GLY A 418 13.27 46.83 -7.64
CA GLY A 418 12.32 47.85 -8.09
C GLY A 418 12.68 49.27 -7.61
N ASP A 419 13.08 49.38 -6.34
CA ASP A 419 13.56 50.68 -5.79
C ASP A 419 14.88 51.14 -6.43
N PHE A 420 15.73 50.22 -6.90
CA PHE A 420 17.00 50.58 -7.55
C PHE A 420 16.83 50.99 -9.02
N PHE A 421 15.84 50.44 -9.72
CA PHE A 421 15.55 50.75 -11.12
C PHE A 421 14.62 51.97 -11.29
N ALA A 422 13.83 52.34 -10.28
CA ALA A 422 13.02 53.52 -10.28
C ALA A 422 13.82 54.84 -10.15
N LEU A 423 15.11 54.76 -9.77
CA LEU A 423 16.03 55.90 -9.69
C LEU A 423 16.80 56.14 -11.01
N GLY A 424 16.56 55.36 -12.06
CA GLY A 424 17.28 55.41 -13.33
C GLY A 424 16.47 55.85 -14.55
N GLU A 425 15.19 56.19 -14.38
CA GLU A 425 14.33 56.57 -15.53
C GLU A 425 14.11 58.09 -15.76
N ASP A 426 14.83 58.95 -15.03
CA ASP A 426 14.74 60.42 -15.24
C ASP A 426 16.05 60.93 -15.92
N GLU A 427 16.39 60.52 -17.12
CA GLU A 427 17.28 61.27 -18.03
C GLU A 427 17.33 60.55 -19.40
N ASP A 428 16.32 60.77 -20.24
CA ASP A 428 16.47 60.73 -21.69
C ASP A 428 15.51 61.77 -22.30
N GLU A 429 16.02 63.02 -22.44
CA GLU A 429 15.43 64.03 -23.35
C GLU A 429 15.61 63.56 -24.81
N PRO A 430 14.63 63.83 -25.67
CA PRO A 430 14.70 63.46 -27.07
C PRO A 430 15.56 64.46 -27.82
N HIS A 431 16.74 64.13 -28.29
CA HIS A 431 17.46 64.87 -29.35
C HIS A 431 16.82 64.57 -30.69
N ASN A 432 16.12 65.62 -31.15
CA ASN A 432 15.76 65.83 -32.52
C ASN A 432 17.04 66.17 -33.28
N ASP A 433 17.43 65.43 -34.29
CA ASP A 433 18.31 65.94 -35.34
C ASP A 433 17.79 65.58 -36.73
N HIS A 434 17.61 66.68 -37.48
CA HIS A 434 17.24 66.74 -38.89
C HIS A 434 18.52 66.66 -39.75
N GLY A 435 18.48 65.84 -40.73
CA GLY A 435 18.92 66.34 -42.03
C GLY A 435 20.18 65.79 -42.66
N GLN A 436 19.90 65.21 -43.80
CA GLN A 436 20.62 65.38 -45.09
C GLN A 436 21.78 64.42 -45.42
N ASP A 437 21.43 63.60 -46.39
CA ASP A 437 22.09 63.37 -47.70
C ASP A 437 23.60 63.52 -47.77
N ASP A 438 24.30 62.52 -48.16
CA ASP A 438 24.99 62.42 -49.46
C ASP A 438 25.79 61.10 -49.59
N THR A 439 25.51 60.39 -50.62
CA THR A 439 26.40 59.43 -51.30
C THR A 439 27.37 60.26 -52.15
N PRO A 440 28.45 59.73 -52.83
CA PRO A 440 28.81 58.33 -53.11
C PRO A 440 30.30 58.00 -53.13
N ASP A 441 30.56 56.78 -53.54
CA ASP A 441 31.71 56.23 -54.31
C ASP A 441 33.07 55.93 -53.69
N GLY A 442 33.44 54.67 -53.93
CA GLY A 442 34.65 54.34 -54.68
C GLY A 442 35.86 53.89 -53.86
N THR A 443 36.02 52.69 -53.77
CA THR A 443 37.00 51.74 -54.35
C THR A 443 37.02 50.41 -53.58
#